data_8a3fef96229334165aae08779e77ad47
#
_entry.id   8a3fef96229334165aae08779e77ad47
#
_cell.length_a   1.000
_cell.length_b   1.000
_cell.length_c   1.000
_cell.angle_alpha   90.00
_cell.angle_beta   90.00
_cell.angle_gamma   90.00
#
_symmetry.space_group_name_H-M   'P 1'
#
loop_
_entity.id
_entity.type
_entity.pdbx_description
1 polymer ?
#
loop_
_entity_poly.entity_id
_entity_poly.type
_entity_poly.pdbx_seq_one_letter_code
_entity_poly.pdbx_strand_id
1 'polypeptide(L)'
;SYTTKDIDFLTQLFSEEALIIVGKVIRSTPQTDGKSLPQHQVEYNIKSKRTYLERLKILFRQNKEINLQFSDFKIMRHPTQEGLYGVTLRQKYSSDLYSDDGYLFLLWDFRDEATPLIHVRTWQPRMLDDRTLLPEEEIFNIRNFNLQ
;
A
#
# COMPACT_ATOMS: atom_id res chain seq x y z
N SER A 1 -3.73 -15.85 -13.14
CA SER A 1 -2.27 -15.66 -12.95
C SER A 1 -1.81 -14.33 -13.52
N TYR A 2 -0.84 -13.72 -12.88
CA TYR A 2 -0.25 -12.48 -13.37
C TYR A 2 0.77 -12.77 -14.45
N THR A 3 0.77 -11.95 -15.49
CA THR A 3 1.65 -12.09 -16.66
C THR A 3 2.57 -10.87 -16.79
N THR A 4 3.53 -10.94 -17.71
CA THR A 4 4.38 -9.81 -18.07
C THR A 4 3.55 -8.63 -18.59
N LYS A 5 2.43 -8.90 -19.26
CA LYS A 5 1.52 -7.85 -19.74
C LYS A 5 0.88 -7.09 -18.59
N ASP A 6 0.56 -7.76 -17.49
CA ASP A 6 0.00 -7.11 -16.31
C ASP A 6 0.98 -6.12 -15.71
N ILE A 7 2.27 -6.46 -15.69
CA ILE A 7 3.32 -5.55 -15.20
C ILE A 7 3.48 -4.35 -16.12
N ASP A 8 3.46 -4.56 -17.43
CA ASP A 8 3.54 -3.46 -18.40
C ASP A 8 2.38 -2.49 -18.23
N PHE A 9 1.18 -3.01 -18.01
CA PHE A 9 0.01 -2.21 -17.70
C PHE A 9 0.18 -1.41 -16.42
N LEU A 10 0.62 -2.06 -15.34
CA LEU A 10 0.88 -1.40 -14.07
C LEU A 10 1.95 -0.31 -14.19
N THR A 11 2.98 -0.56 -15.00
CA THR A 11 4.04 0.42 -15.25
C THR A 11 3.48 1.72 -15.81
N GLN A 12 2.47 1.64 -16.68
CA GLN A 12 1.84 2.81 -17.29
C GLN A 12 0.94 3.57 -16.31
N LEU A 13 0.36 2.88 -15.32
CA LEU A 13 -0.53 3.50 -14.35
C LEU A 13 0.19 4.34 -13.30
N PHE A 14 1.44 4.00 -12.97
CA PHE A 14 2.19 4.74 -11.97
C PHE A 14 2.89 5.95 -12.57
N SER A 15 2.77 7.10 -11.90
CA SER A 15 3.61 8.24 -12.16
C SER A 15 5.09 7.84 -12.04
N GLU A 16 5.97 8.44 -12.83
CA GLU A 16 7.41 8.16 -12.76
C GLU A 16 7.99 8.46 -11.37
N GLU A 17 7.45 9.45 -10.68
CA GLU A 17 7.85 9.84 -9.34
C GLU A 17 6.86 9.37 -8.28
N ALA A 18 6.14 8.29 -8.54
CA ALA A 18 5.16 7.78 -7.60
C ALA A 18 5.80 7.49 -6.24
N LEU A 19 5.11 7.91 -5.18
CA LEU A 19 5.48 7.60 -3.81
C LEU A 19 4.87 6.27 -3.42
N ILE A 20 5.72 5.29 -3.15
CA ILE A 20 5.28 3.95 -2.74
C ILE A 20 5.80 3.70 -1.34
N ILE A 21 4.88 3.47 -0.42
CA ILE A 21 5.19 3.27 1.00
C ILE A 21 4.67 1.90 1.41
N VAL A 22 5.53 1.10 2.03
CA VAL A 22 5.17 -0.23 2.51
C VAL A 22 5.41 -0.29 4.02
N GLY A 23 4.37 -0.62 4.77
CA GLY A 23 4.45 -0.80 6.21
C GLY A 23 4.86 -2.22 6.57
N LYS A 24 5.65 -2.33 7.62
CA LYS A 24 6.07 -3.60 8.20
C LYS A 24 5.92 -3.52 9.70
N VAL A 25 5.29 -4.54 10.29
CA VAL A 25 5.20 -4.62 11.74
C VAL A 25 6.57 -4.94 12.30
N ILE A 26 7.02 -4.12 13.26
CA ILE A 26 8.21 -4.38 14.03
C ILE A 26 7.85 -4.46 15.51
N ARG A 27 8.65 -5.21 16.24
CA ARG A 27 8.51 -5.30 17.67
C ARG A 27 9.58 -4.41 18.31
N SER A 28 9.14 -3.43 19.10
CA SER A 28 10.06 -2.58 19.84
C SER A 28 9.88 -2.79 21.34
N THR A 29 11.00 -2.79 22.08
CA THR A 29 10.99 -2.82 23.52
C THR A 29 11.52 -1.47 23.98
N PRO A 30 10.73 -0.69 24.77
CA PRO A 30 11.22 0.56 25.33
C PRO A 30 12.44 0.29 26.21
N GLN A 31 13.50 1.10 26.03
CA GLN A 31 14.80 0.87 26.69
C GLN A 31 14.92 1.42 28.09
N THR A 32 13.92 2.12 28.60
CA THR A 32 14.15 3.08 29.68
C THR A 32 14.02 2.54 31.10
N ASP A 33 13.33 1.43 31.36
CA ASP A 33 13.14 0.98 32.73
C ASP A 33 13.00 -0.52 32.96
N GLY A 34 13.03 -1.30 31.91
CA GLY A 34 12.86 -2.76 32.01
C GLY A 34 11.46 -3.22 32.42
N LYS A 35 10.54 -2.29 32.65
CA LYS A 35 9.16 -2.60 33.05
C LYS A 35 8.15 -2.53 31.94
N SER A 36 8.53 -1.91 30.82
CA SER A 36 7.63 -1.73 29.68
C SER A 36 7.52 -3.01 28.87
N LEU A 37 6.29 -3.37 28.51
CA LEU A 37 6.04 -4.52 27.64
C LEU A 37 6.49 -4.19 26.22
N PRO A 38 6.94 -5.21 25.46
CA PRO A 38 7.21 -5.05 24.04
C PRO A 38 5.95 -4.55 23.33
N GLN A 39 6.13 -3.58 22.46
CA GLN A 39 5.05 -3.02 21.66
C GLN A 39 5.29 -3.34 20.18
N HIS A 40 4.21 -3.63 19.47
CA HIS A 40 4.24 -3.74 18.03
C HIS A 40 3.88 -2.40 17.41
N GLN A 41 4.65 -1.99 16.43
CA GLN A 41 4.40 -0.77 15.67
C GLN A 41 4.75 -1.00 14.20
N VAL A 42 4.31 -0.10 13.35
CA VAL A 42 4.58 -0.19 11.92
C VAL A 42 5.77 0.69 11.56
N GLU A 43 6.74 0.10 10.90
CA GLU A 43 7.84 0.82 10.28
C GLU A 43 7.52 0.98 8.80
N TYR A 44 7.73 2.17 8.25
CA TYR A 44 7.41 2.47 6.86
C TYR A 44 8.68 2.60 6.03
N ASN A 45 8.68 1.92 4.89
CA ASN A 45 9.76 1.97 3.92
C ASN A 45 9.26 2.60 2.63
N ILE A 46 10.01 3.58 2.13
CA ILE A 46 9.70 4.23 0.86
C ILE A 46 10.45 3.50 -0.25
N LYS A 47 9.73 3.19 -1.31
CA LYS A 47 10.28 2.50 -2.48
C LYS A 47 10.04 3.31 -3.73
N SER A 48 11.00 3.28 -4.65
CA SER A 48 10.80 3.86 -5.97
C SER A 48 9.85 2.99 -6.81
N LYS A 49 9.23 3.59 -7.80
CA LYS A 49 8.45 2.86 -8.81
C LYS A 49 9.25 1.70 -9.39
N ARG A 50 10.50 1.95 -9.76
CA ARG A 50 11.37 0.94 -10.36
C ARG A 50 11.58 -0.25 -9.43
N THR A 51 11.96 -0.01 -8.18
CA THR A 51 12.20 -1.06 -7.20
C THR A 51 10.93 -1.87 -6.94
N TYR A 52 9.79 -1.19 -6.81
CA TYR A 52 8.51 -1.83 -6.58
C TYR A 52 8.13 -2.76 -7.74
N LEU A 53 8.25 -2.29 -8.99
CA LEU A 53 7.91 -3.08 -10.16
C LEU A 53 8.87 -4.26 -10.37
N GLU A 54 10.15 -4.09 -10.08
CA GLU A 54 11.11 -5.19 -10.13
C GLU A 54 10.77 -6.29 -9.13
N ARG A 55 10.36 -5.92 -7.93
CA ARG A 55 9.91 -6.89 -6.92
C ARG A 55 8.65 -7.62 -7.33
N LEU A 56 7.71 -6.93 -7.96
CA LEU A 56 6.52 -7.57 -8.49
C LEU A 56 6.84 -8.60 -9.56
N LYS A 57 7.79 -8.29 -10.45
CA LYS A 57 8.23 -9.24 -11.47
C LYS A 57 8.76 -10.52 -10.85
N ILE A 58 9.59 -10.39 -9.81
CA ILE A 58 10.14 -11.54 -9.09
C ILE A 58 9.02 -12.35 -8.43
N LEU A 59 8.10 -11.66 -7.77
CA LEU A 59 6.97 -12.29 -7.10
C LEU A 59 6.11 -13.11 -8.07
N PHE A 60 5.81 -12.53 -9.25
CA PHE A 60 4.98 -13.19 -10.25
C PHE A 60 5.68 -14.41 -10.88
N ARG A 61 7.02 -14.39 -10.94
CA ARG A 61 7.79 -15.56 -11.42
C ARG A 61 7.86 -16.68 -10.40
N GLN A 62 7.90 -16.34 -9.11
CA GLN A 62 8.07 -17.32 -8.02
C GLN A 62 6.79 -18.00 -7.61
N ASN A 63 5.64 -17.46 -7.96
CA ASN A 63 4.34 -17.98 -7.55
C ASN A 63 3.52 -18.40 -8.75
N LYS A 64 3.00 -19.64 -8.70
CA LYS A 64 2.10 -20.16 -9.73
C LYS A 64 0.72 -19.53 -9.63
N GLU A 65 0.26 -19.32 -8.40
CA GLU A 65 -1.05 -18.74 -8.13
C GLU A 65 -0.93 -17.58 -7.16
N ILE A 66 -1.60 -16.50 -7.50
CA ILE A 66 -1.72 -15.33 -6.64
C ILE A 66 -3.21 -14.98 -6.61
N ASN A 67 -3.76 -14.93 -5.39
CA ASN A 67 -5.15 -14.55 -5.17
C ASN A 67 -5.21 -13.21 -4.44
N LEU A 68 -6.00 -12.31 -4.97
CA LEU A 68 -6.26 -11.00 -4.38
C LEU A 68 -7.75 -10.84 -4.13
N GLN A 69 -8.10 -10.39 -2.93
CA GLN A 69 -9.47 -10.03 -2.58
C GLN A 69 -9.50 -8.58 -2.11
N PHE A 70 -10.35 -7.78 -2.72
CA PHE A 70 -10.50 -6.37 -2.39
C PHE A 70 -11.87 -6.13 -1.76
N SER A 71 -11.90 -5.30 -0.72
CA SER A 71 -13.13 -4.95 -0.01
C SER A 71 -12.99 -3.60 0.67
N ASP A 72 -14.10 -3.13 1.24
CA ASP A 72 -14.15 -1.92 2.08
C ASP A 72 -13.61 -0.68 1.37
N PHE A 73 -14.06 -0.47 0.13
CA PHE A 73 -13.65 0.69 -0.66
C PHE A 73 -14.20 1.98 -0.09
N LYS A 74 -13.33 2.98 0.06
CA LYS A 74 -13.70 4.34 0.40
C LYS A 74 -13.04 5.28 -0.60
N ILE A 75 -13.84 6.08 -1.29
CA ILE A 75 -13.35 7.03 -2.30
C ILE A 75 -13.61 8.43 -1.77
N MET A 76 -12.57 9.27 -1.82
CA MET A 76 -12.66 10.65 -1.36
C MET A 76 -12.02 11.58 -2.40
N ARG A 77 -12.73 12.65 -2.76
CA ARG A 77 -12.15 13.71 -3.59
C ARG A 77 -11.12 14.48 -2.81
N HIS A 78 -10.08 14.98 -3.53
CA HIS A 78 -9.15 15.90 -2.93
C HIS A 78 -9.90 17.19 -2.51
N PRO A 79 -9.64 17.73 -1.31
CA PRO A 79 -10.38 18.89 -0.80
C PRO A 79 -10.26 20.15 -1.64
N THR A 80 -9.12 20.35 -2.34
CA THR A 80 -8.82 21.60 -3.04
C THR A 80 -8.40 21.40 -4.48
N GLN A 81 -7.98 20.20 -4.88
CA GLN A 81 -7.50 19.93 -6.24
C GLN A 81 -8.48 19.03 -6.99
N GLU A 82 -9.10 19.60 -8.01
CA GLU A 82 -10.01 18.88 -8.86
C GLU A 82 -9.29 17.77 -9.66
N GLY A 83 -9.96 16.64 -9.84
CA GLY A 83 -9.40 15.51 -10.60
C GLY A 83 -8.54 14.57 -9.82
N LEU A 84 -8.29 14.83 -8.54
CA LEU A 84 -7.53 13.95 -7.66
C LEU A 84 -8.47 13.22 -6.69
N TYR A 85 -8.29 11.91 -6.58
CA TYR A 85 -9.11 11.05 -5.72
C TYR A 85 -8.24 10.12 -4.88
N GLY A 86 -8.58 10.01 -3.60
CA GLY A 86 -7.99 9.00 -2.74
C GLY A 86 -8.91 7.79 -2.66
N VAL A 87 -8.34 6.61 -2.80
CA VAL A 87 -9.08 5.35 -2.62
C VAL A 87 -8.40 4.54 -1.53
N THR A 88 -9.14 4.25 -0.47
CA THR A 88 -8.70 3.35 0.59
C THR A 88 -9.48 2.05 0.47
N LEU A 89 -8.78 0.93 0.57
CA LEU A 89 -9.42 -0.38 0.48
C LEU A 89 -8.65 -1.42 1.28
N ARG A 90 -9.33 -2.51 1.62
CA ARG A 90 -8.71 -3.66 2.23
C ARG A 90 -8.30 -4.64 1.14
N GLN A 91 -7.08 -5.15 1.23
CA GLN A 91 -6.57 -6.18 0.34
C GLN A 91 -6.15 -7.40 1.14
N LYS A 92 -6.69 -8.55 0.78
CA LYS A 92 -6.17 -9.84 1.21
C LYS A 92 -5.40 -10.45 0.06
N TYR A 93 -4.14 -10.75 0.31
CA TYR A 93 -3.23 -11.37 -0.63
C TYR A 93 -2.91 -12.78 -0.20
N SER A 94 -2.93 -13.72 -1.11
CA SER A 94 -2.39 -15.06 -0.86
C SER A 94 -1.70 -15.60 -2.10
N SER A 95 -0.61 -16.30 -1.87
CA SER A 95 0.15 -16.99 -2.91
C SER A 95 0.59 -18.35 -2.38
N ASP A 96 1.34 -19.09 -3.19
CA ASP A 96 1.86 -20.39 -2.80
C ASP A 96 2.73 -20.34 -1.53
N LEU A 97 3.41 -19.21 -1.32
CA LEU A 97 4.44 -19.06 -0.31
C LEU A 97 4.07 -18.11 0.83
N TYR A 98 3.04 -17.26 0.66
CA TYR A 98 2.83 -16.15 1.56
C TYR A 98 1.40 -15.66 1.50
N SER A 99 0.91 -15.15 2.62
CA SER A 99 -0.38 -14.47 2.68
C SER A 99 -0.31 -13.26 3.60
N ASP A 100 -1.07 -12.23 3.28
CA ASP A 100 -1.22 -11.06 4.13
C ASP A 100 -2.62 -10.45 4.02
N ASP A 101 -2.89 -9.52 4.93
CA ASP A 101 -4.14 -8.78 5.02
C ASP A 101 -3.79 -7.35 5.43
N GLY A 102 -4.14 -6.39 4.60
CA GLY A 102 -3.76 -5.01 4.84
C GLY A 102 -4.65 -4.00 4.16
N TYR A 103 -4.28 -2.74 4.33
CA TYR A 103 -4.96 -1.61 3.71
C TYR A 103 -4.09 -1.01 2.62
N LEU A 104 -4.70 -0.77 1.47
CA LEU A 104 -4.11 0.02 0.40
C LEU A 104 -4.70 1.43 0.43
N PHE A 105 -3.86 2.41 0.21
CA PHE A 105 -4.29 3.74 -0.18
C PHE A 105 -3.68 4.06 -1.54
N LEU A 106 -4.51 4.56 -2.46
CA LEU A 106 -4.09 4.96 -3.80
C LEU A 106 -4.52 6.39 -4.05
N LEU A 107 -3.59 7.24 -4.44
CA LEU A 107 -3.89 8.59 -4.89
C LEU A 107 -3.90 8.61 -6.41
N TRP A 108 -5.11 8.74 -6.97
CA TRP A 108 -5.36 8.75 -8.39
C TRP A 108 -5.45 10.17 -8.94
N ASP A 109 -4.86 10.37 -10.09
CA ASP A 109 -4.89 11.62 -10.85
C ASP A 109 -5.59 11.40 -12.18
N PHE A 110 -6.76 12.01 -12.35
CA PHE A 110 -7.56 11.96 -13.57
C PHE A 110 -7.60 13.31 -14.31
N ARG A 111 -6.66 14.20 -13.99
CA ARG A 111 -6.62 15.52 -14.67
C ARG A 111 -6.39 15.40 -16.17
N ASP A 112 -5.65 14.37 -16.60
CA ASP A 112 -5.62 13.91 -17.98
C ASP A 112 -6.41 12.62 -18.07
N GLU A 113 -7.63 12.68 -18.59
CA GLU A 113 -8.53 11.54 -18.62
C GLU A 113 -8.01 10.40 -19.52
N ALA A 114 -7.19 10.72 -20.51
CA ALA A 114 -6.60 9.71 -21.40
C ALA A 114 -5.49 8.90 -20.71
N THR A 115 -4.84 9.49 -19.70
CA THR A 115 -3.72 8.84 -18.99
C THR A 115 -3.87 9.02 -17.48
N PRO A 116 -4.80 8.29 -16.84
CA PRO A 116 -4.89 8.33 -15.38
C PRO A 116 -3.62 7.79 -14.75
N LEU A 117 -3.16 8.43 -13.68
CA LEU A 117 -1.92 8.08 -12.99
C LEU A 117 -2.13 7.86 -11.51
N ILE A 118 -1.37 6.96 -10.93
CA ILE A 118 -1.26 6.78 -9.48
C ILE A 118 -0.01 7.51 -9.01
N HIS A 119 -0.19 8.49 -8.13
CA HIS A 119 0.92 9.24 -7.55
C HIS A 119 1.39 8.70 -6.22
N VAL A 120 0.52 8.02 -5.49
CA VAL A 120 0.83 7.44 -4.18
C VAL A 120 0.19 6.07 -4.08
N ARG A 121 0.97 5.11 -3.61
CA ARG A 121 0.47 3.79 -3.22
C ARG A 121 1.06 3.45 -1.87
N THR A 122 0.21 3.18 -0.88
CA THR A 122 0.67 2.72 0.42
C THR A 122 0.06 1.37 0.76
N TRP A 123 0.81 0.57 1.48
CA TRP A 123 0.31 -0.66 2.09
C TRP A 123 0.61 -0.65 3.58
N GLN A 124 -0.39 -1.00 4.38
CA GLN A 124 -0.29 -1.08 5.82
C GLN A 124 -0.87 -2.41 6.30
N PRO A 125 -0.21 -3.10 7.25
CA PRO A 125 -0.78 -4.31 7.81
C PRO A 125 -2.05 -3.99 8.60
N ARG A 126 -3.06 -4.84 8.47
CA ARG A 126 -4.32 -4.67 9.21
C ARG A 126 -4.14 -4.97 10.69
N MET A 127 -3.30 -5.96 11.01
CA MET A 127 -3.07 -6.40 12.38
C MET A 127 -1.63 -6.09 12.79
N LEU A 128 -1.46 -5.57 14.00
CA LEU A 128 -0.14 -5.36 14.60
C LEU A 128 0.36 -6.62 15.29
N ASP A 129 -0.56 -7.40 15.85
CA ASP A 129 -0.30 -8.71 16.44
C ASP A 129 -1.60 -9.53 16.37
N ASP A 130 -1.66 -10.68 17.03
CA ASP A 130 -2.81 -11.61 16.98
C ASP A 130 -4.11 -10.98 17.49
N ARG A 131 -4.05 -9.88 18.24
CA ARG A 131 -5.21 -9.31 18.94
C ARG A 131 -5.39 -7.83 18.69
N THR A 132 -4.43 -7.17 18.05
CA THR A 132 -4.42 -5.71 17.94
C THR A 132 -4.52 -5.29 16.49
N LEU A 133 -5.59 -4.56 16.17
CA LEU A 133 -5.77 -3.95 14.86
C LEU A 133 -4.90 -2.70 14.75
N LEU A 134 -4.49 -2.38 13.52
CA LEU A 134 -3.97 -1.06 13.21
C LEU A 134 -5.06 -0.03 13.57
N PRO A 135 -4.74 0.98 14.41
CA PRO A 135 -5.72 2.01 14.75
C PRO A 135 -6.27 2.72 13.52
N GLU A 136 -7.57 2.98 13.53
CA GLU A 136 -8.25 3.60 12.39
C GLU A 136 -7.63 4.94 12.00
N GLU A 137 -7.22 5.74 13.00
CA GLU A 137 -6.59 7.05 12.77
C GLU A 137 -5.20 6.96 12.12
N GLU A 138 -4.58 5.78 12.11
CA GLU A 138 -3.29 5.56 11.45
C GLU A 138 -3.43 5.10 9.99
N ILE A 139 -4.64 4.72 9.56
CA ILE A 139 -4.86 4.31 8.18
C ILE A 139 -4.71 5.52 7.26
N PHE A 140 -3.84 5.38 6.26
CA PHE A 140 -3.60 6.47 5.31
C PHE A 140 -4.84 6.81 4.50
N ASN A 141 -5.04 8.10 4.29
CA ASN A 141 -6.08 8.65 3.43
C ASN A 141 -5.54 9.88 2.70
N ILE A 142 -6.37 10.50 1.86
CA ILE A 142 -5.94 11.61 1.00
C ILE A 142 -5.40 12.81 1.78
N ARG A 143 -5.81 12.99 3.03
CA ARG A 143 -5.36 14.11 3.86
C ARG A 143 -3.91 13.99 4.29
N ASN A 144 -3.33 12.80 4.21
CA ASN A 144 -1.94 12.57 4.56
C ASN A 144 -0.98 12.99 3.43
N PHE A 145 -1.49 13.28 2.25
CA PHE A 145 -0.65 13.55 1.07
C PHE A 145 -1.07 14.83 0.38
N ASN A 146 -0.08 15.72 0.17
CA ASN A 146 -0.25 16.93 -0.61
C ASN A 146 0.52 16.80 -1.92
N LEU A 147 -0.18 17.00 -3.04
CA LEU A 147 0.44 17.18 -4.34
C LEU A 147 0.45 18.65 -4.67
N GLN A 148 1.61 19.16 -4.96
CA GLN A 148 1.76 20.54 -5.45
C GLN A 148 1.82 20.55 -6.97
#